data_db44b49ca5853b4fbff3cebddd7978e3
#
_entry.id   db44b49ca5853b4fbff3cebddd7978e3
#
_cell.length_a   1.000
_cell.length_b   1.000
_cell.length_c   1.000
_cell.angle_alpha   90.00
_cell.angle_beta   90.00
_cell.angle_gamma   90.00
#
_symmetry.space_group_name_H-M   'P 1'
#
loop_
_entity.id
_entity.type
_entity.pdbx_description
1 polymer ?
#
loop_
_entity_poly.entity_id
_entity_poly.type
_entity_poly.pdbx_seq_one_letter_code
_entity_poly.pdbx_strand_id
1 'polypeptide(L)'
;MSRLHALPALMLALVSTAFGAGDLVFSLPTENKALFENRPGDFFMYCDRTFEGEKTQPWEAGTYGMVRNPFRAGDGSVMYSRFHEGIDVKPLHRDDAGEPLDEVHPMAPGTVVHASAVARDSNYGCYVVVAHEVPEGTIYTLYAHLAAVSCQAGQAVGTGDVLGRLGHTGVGLDRVRSHLHTEVCLMLNSAYGQSTTPAANKHGNYNGMNLAGMNPADVLAVCTDGAPFSLTRYFATLQEHYRVRVPCVGTMDLLHRHPFLYKGDWNVRPVSLDIAFTAEGLPIAAYPGTEPVTQPKIISCRPMPTVQQNCTVNRVKNSSKDAALTVSGLNYMKNLLYIPGMEPPAAAPAAKSAAKPAAKPAAKAPARKQPAKGARRK
;
A
#
# COMPACT_ATOMS: atom_id res chain seq x y z
N MET A 1 17.41 -66.10 4.43
CA MET A 1 16.09 -65.59 4.88
C MET A 1 16.34 -64.30 5.61
N SER A 2 16.25 -63.19 4.90
CA SER A 2 16.50 -61.83 5.43
C SER A 2 15.16 -61.13 5.67
N ARG A 3 14.87 -60.80 6.93
CA ARG A 3 13.64 -60.07 7.31
C ARG A 3 13.89 -58.59 7.18
N LEU A 4 13.27 -57.94 6.18
CA LEU A 4 13.15 -56.47 6.12
C LEU A 4 12.16 -55.99 7.21
N HIS A 5 12.64 -55.16 8.09
CA HIS A 5 11.80 -54.42 9.05
C HIS A 5 11.34 -53.16 8.34
N ALA A 6 10.04 -53.04 8.05
CA ALA A 6 9.41 -51.81 7.58
C ALA A 6 9.23 -50.87 8.79
N LEU A 7 9.82 -49.68 8.71
CA LEU A 7 9.55 -48.59 9.63
C LEU A 7 8.20 -47.94 9.26
N PRO A 8 7.32 -47.66 10.22
CA PRO A 8 6.09 -46.95 9.93
C PRO A 8 6.42 -45.46 9.66
N ALA A 9 5.99 -44.94 8.51
CA ALA A 9 6.00 -43.53 8.21
C ALA A 9 4.99 -42.85 9.13
N LEU A 10 5.49 -42.03 10.06
CA LEU A 10 4.68 -41.14 10.91
C LEU A 10 4.15 -40.03 10.01
N MET A 11 2.90 -40.11 9.55
CA MET A 11 2.19 -39.03 8.91
C MET A 11 1.89 -37.93 9.97
N LEU A 12 2.68 -36.89 9.97
CA LEU A 12 2.41 -35.69 10.74
C LEU A 12 1.21 -34.98 10.08
N ALA A 13 0.01 -35.20 10.62
CA ALA A 13 -1.16 -34.44 10.21
C ALA A 13 -0.98 -32.99 10.68
N LEU A 14 -0.67 -32.09 9.73
CA LEU A 14 -0.78 -30.65 9.95
C LEU A 14 -2.25 -30.33 10.20
N VAL A 15 -2.62 -30.15 11.46
CA VAL A 15 -3.91 -29.56 11.83
C VAL A 15 -3.81 -28.08 11.48
N SER A 16 -4.30 -27.72 10.30
CA SER A 16 -4.54 -26.32 9.93
C SER A 16 -5.74 -25.86 10.78
N THR A 17 -5.47 -25.15 11.86
CA THR A 17 -6.51 -24.42 12.60
C THR A 17 -6.88 -23.20 11.73
N ALA A 18 -7.91 -23.37 10.90
CA ALA A 18 -8.54 -22.23 10.23
C ALA A 18 -9.19 -21.37 11.33
N PHE A 19 -8.69 -20.15 11.52
CA PHE A 19 -9.41 -19.15 12.31
C PHE A 19 -10.71 -18.85 11.56
N GLY A 20 -11.86 -19.15 12.18
CA GLY A 20 -13.17 -18.78 11.64
C GLY A 20 -13.34 -17.25 11.63
N ALA A 21 -14.24 -16.73 10.77
CA ALA A 21 -14.63 -15.33 10.79
C ALA A 21 -15.20 -14.97 12.17
N GLY A 22 -14.38 -14.36 13.02
CA GLY A 22 -14.67 -13.97 14.39
C GLY A 22 -14.44 -12.47 14.60
N ASP A 23 -14.70 -12.03 15.79
CA ASP A 23 -14.43 -10.66 16.23
C ASP A 23 -12.92 -10.40 16.22
N LEU A 24 -12.41 -9.77 15.17
CA LEU A 24 -10.99 -9.49 14.99
C LEU A 24 -10.60 -8.18 15.69
N VAL A 25 -9.61 -8.25 16.56
CA VAL A 25 -9.03 -7.08 17.23
C VAL A 25 -7.61 -6.90 16.74
N PHE A 26 -7.29 -5.73 16.18
CA PHE A 26 -5.93 -5.39 15.75
C PHE A 26 -5.09 -4.87 16.90
N SER A 27 -3.82 -5.28 16.93
CA SER A 27 -2.80 -4.85 17.88
C SER A 27 -1.58 -4.30 17.15
N LEU A 28 -0.69 -3.65 17.89
CA LEU A 28 0.57 -3.14 17.35
C LEU A 28 1.44 -4.28 16.81
N PRO A 29 2.11 -4.08 15.67
CA PRO A 29 2.97 -5.10 15.05
C PRO A 29 4.35 -5.23 15.69
N THR A 30 4.69 -4.37 16.66
CA THR A 30 5.94 -4.35 17.43
C THR A 30 5.65 -3.94 18.87
N GLU A 31 6.65 -3.99 19.73
CA GLU A 31 6.53 -3.51 21.13
C GLU A 31 6.42 -1.98 21.26
N ASN A 32 6.59 -1.21 20.18
CA ASN A 32 6.51 0.25 20.22
C ASN A 32 5.08 0.74 20.46
N LYS A 33 4.79 1.16 21.69
CA LYS A 33 3.47 1.64 22.15
C LYS A 33 3.29 3.17 22.04
N ALA A 34 4.28 3.90 21.54
CA ALA A 34 4.28 5.36 21.54
C ALA A 34 3.09 5.97 20.76
N LEU A 35 2.47 5.24 19.83
CA LEU A 35 1.24 5.65 19.15
C LEU A 35 0.10 5.89 20.15
N PHE A 36 -0.11 4.95 21.06
CA PHE A 36 -1.18 5.02 22.09
C PHE A 36 -0.83 5.92 23.27
N GLU A 37 0.43 6.32 23.39
CA GLU A 37 0.93 7.24 24.41
C GLU A 37 0.97 8.69 23.92
N ASN A 38 0.36 8.98 22.76
CA ASN A 38 0.36 10.29 22.11
C ASN A 38 1.78 10.87 21.88
N ARG A 39 2.72 9.99 21.51
CA ARG A 39 4.12 10.32 21.19
C ARG A 39 4.45 9.95 19.72
N PRO A 40 3.79 10.61 18.72
CA PRO A 40 3.93 10.23 17.32
C PRO A 40 5.35 10.33 16.79
N GLY A 41 6.15 11.28 17.30
CA GLY A 41 7.56 11.42 16.95
C GLY A 41 8.44 10.25 17.40
N ASP A 42 8.03 9.47 18.42
CA ASP A 42 8.72 8.26 18.88
C ASP A 42 8.19 7.00 18.20
N PHE A 43 6.99 7.07 17.63
CA PHE A 43 6.37 5.94 16.93
C PHE A 43 6.71 5.91 15.45
N PHE A 44 6.44 7.01 14.71
CA PHE A 44 6.64 7.05 13.26
C PHE A 44 8.11 7.31 12.90
N MET A 45 8.62 6.55 11.91
CA MET A 45 9.94 6.83 11.35
C MET A 45 9.93 8.16 10.63
N TYR A 46 10.93 8.96 10.87
CA TYR A 46 11.07 10.30 10.29
C TYR A 46 11.69 10.27 8.89
N CYS A 47 11.39 11.31 8.10
CA CYS A 47 12.21 11.75 6.99
C CYS A 47 12.58 13.21 7.24
N ASP A 48 13.86 13.53 7.40
CA ASP A 48 14.31 14.92 7.50
C ASP A 48 13.86 15.71 6.28
N ARG A 49 13.07 16.75 6.52
CA ARG A 49 12.55 17.60 5.47
C ARG A 49 12.59 19.05 5.88
N THR A 50 13.02 19.86 4.92
CA THR A 50 12.89 21.32 4.99
C THR A 50 12.05 21.75 3.80
N PHE A 51 11.01 22.52 4.06
CA PHE A 51 10.18 23.12 3.02
C PHE A 51 10.15 24.65 3.22
N GLU A 52 10.55 25.41 2.21
CA GLU A 52 10.61 26.88 2.24
C GLU A 52 11.42 27.44 3.42
N GLY A 53 12.50 26.74 3.81
CA GLY A 53 13.40 27.14 4.91
C GLY A 53 12.97 26.69 6.31
N GLU A 54 11.78 26.13 6.47
CA GLU A 54 11.27 25.61 7.74
C GLU A 54 11.40 24.07 7.79
N LYS A 55 11.80 23.54 8.94
CA LYS A 55 11.71 22.10 9.21
C LYS A 55 10.24 21.74 9.39
N THR A 56 9.75 20.83 8.56
CA THR A 56 8.46 20.16 8.79
C THR A 56 8.59 19.21 9.99
N GLN A 57 7.46 18.71 10.51
CA GLN A 57 7.49 17.63 11.49
C GLN A 57 7.94 16.35 10.74
N PRO A 58 9.22 15.90 10.88
CA PRO A 58 9.78 14.89 9.97
C PRO A 58 9.11 13.53 10.11
N TRP A 59 8.52 13.22 11.26
CA TRP A 59 7.79 11.98 11.51
C TRP A 59 6.46 11.88 10.74
N GLU A 60 5.86 13.00 10.32
CA GLU A 60 4.65 12.99 9.49
C GLU A 60 4.83 12.18 8.20
N ALA A 61 6.04 12.15 7.64
CA ALA A 61 6.34 11.36 6.46
C ALA A 61 6.24 9.83 6.67
N GLY A 62 6.20 9.36 7.92
CA GLY A 62 5.97 7.98 8.31
C GLY A 62 4.50 7.62 8.54
N THR A 63 3.58 8.60 8.46
CA THR A 63 2.13 8.36 8.56
C THR A 63 1.54 7.93 7.21
N TYR A 64 0.31 7.40 7.24
CA TYR A 64 -0.45 7.05 6.04
C TYR A 64 -0.94 8.29 5.29
N GLY A 65 -1.05 8.22 3.98
CA GLY A 65 -1.71 9.20 3.14
C GLY A 65 -0.76 10.01 2.26
N MET A 66 -1.24 11.17 1.79
CA MET A 66 -0.44 12.13 1.01
C MET A 66 0.43 12.94 1.97
N VAL A 67 1.61 12.43 2.35
CA VAL A 67 2.44 12.96 3.46
C VAL A 67 3.90 13.22 3.06
N ARG A 68 4.26 13.01 1.79
CA ARG A 68 5.62 13.18 1.27
C ARG A 68 5.64 14.15 0.10
N ASN A 69 6.78 14.82 -0.14
CA ASN A 69 7.00 15.84 -1.17
C ASN A 69 6.05 17.04 -1.03
N PRO A 70 6.28 17.92 -0.04
CA PRO A 70 5.48 19.12 0.18
C PRO A 70 5.58 20.09 -1.00
N PHE A 71 4.50 20.81 -1.25
CA PHE A 71 4.43 21.90 -2.22
C PHE A 71 3.37 22.93 -1.75
N ARG A 72 3.45 24.17 -2.30
CA ARG A 72 2.48 25.22 -2.06
C ARG A 72 1.35 25.11 -3.08
N ALA A 73 0.11 24.94 -2.62
CA ALA A 73 -1.06 24.93 -3.47
C ALA A 73 -1.48 26.35 -3.89
N GLY A 74 -2.41 26.46 -4.83
CA GLY A 74 -2.83 27.75 -5.39
C GLY A 74 -3.52 28.69 -4.38
N ASP A 75 -4.07 28.18 -3.30
CA ASP A 75 -4.66 28.93 -2.18
C ASP A 75 -3.65 29.28 -1.07
N GLY A 76 -2.37 28.90 -1.27
CA GLY A 76 -1.31 29.13 -0.29
C GLY A 76 -1.16 28.05 0.78
N SER A 77 -1.99 27.01 0.79
CA SER A 77 -1.85 25.88 1.73
C SER A 77 -0.66 24.99 1.37
N VAL A 78 -0.05 24.34 2.37
CA VAL A 78 0.96 23.31 2.14
C VAL A 78 0.25 22.00 1.92
N MET A 79 0.53 21.35 0.79
CA MET A 79 0.04 20.03 0.44
C MET A 79 1.20 19.09 0.12
N TYR A 80 0.90 17.81 0.01
CA TYR A 80 1.89 16.78 -0.30
C TYR A 80 1.46 16.01 -1.55
N SER A 81 2.41 15.69 -2.42
CA SER A 81 2.15 15.07 -3.73
C SER A 81 2.52 13.60 -3.81
N ARG A 82 3.11 13.01 -2.75
CA ARG A 82 3.49 11.60 -2.74
C ARG A 82 2.79 10.84 -1.62
N PHE A 83 2.15 9.76 -2.04
CA PHE A 83 1.40 8.84 -1.20
C PHE A 83 2.33 7.89 -0.43
N HIS A 84 1.91 7.55 0.78
CA HIS A 84 2.46 6.50 1.62
C HIS A 84 1.33 5.52 1.97
N GLU A 85 1.46 4.28 1.54
CA GLU A 85 0.41 3.26 1.55
C GLU A 85 0.13 2.67 2.94
N GLY A 86 1.06 2.84 3.87
CA GLY A 86 1.02 2.30 5.21
C GLY A 86 1.54 3.27 6.26
N ILE A 87 2.10 2.74 7.33
CA ILE A 87 2.81 3.48 8.36
C ILE A 87 4.20 2.90 8.56
N ASP A 88 5.16 3.77 8.87
CA ASP A 88 6.56 3.41 9.13
C ASP A 88 6.82 3.46 10.65
N VAL A 89 6.96 2.29 11.29
CA VAL A 89 7.14 2.16 12.75
C VAL A 89 8.61 2.13 13.11
N LYS A 90 9.05 3.01 14.01
CA LYS A 90 10.42 3.06 14.53
C LYS A 90 10.77 1.82 15.36
N PRO A 91 12.02 1.30 15.26
CA PRO A 91 12.51 0.33 16.21
C PRO A 91 12.73 0.97 17.60
N LEU A 92 12.54 0.18 18.64
CA LEU A 92 12.89 0.54 20.03
C LEU A 92 14.32 0.13 20.38
N HIS A 93 14.77 -1.00 19.86
CA HIS A 93 16.02 -1.65 20.26
C HIS A 93 16.99 -1.75 19.09
N ARG A 94 18.26 -1.47 19.38
CA ARG A 94 19.34 -1.63 18.41
C ARG A 94 20.55 -2.27 19.11
N ASP A 95 21.31 -3.04 18.36
CA ASP A 95 22.61 -3.55 18.83
C ASP A 95 23.70 -2.46 18.78
N ASP A 96 24.92 -2.83 19.22
CA ASP A 96 26.09 -1.93 19.23
C ASP A 96 26.50 -1.46 17.82
N ALA A 97 26.13 -2.19 16.77
CA ALA A 97 26.34 -1.79 15.38
C ALA A 97 25.23 -0.89 14.86
N GLY A 98 24.16 -0.68 15.64
CA GLY A 98 22.97 0.10 15.27
C GLY A 98 21.95 -0.66 14.44
N GLU A 99 22.04 -2.00 14.32
CA GLU A 99 21.04 -2.83 13.66
C GLU A 99 19.79 -2.99 14.55
N PRO A 100 18.57 -2.93 14.00
CA PRO A 100 17.36 -3.10 14.79
C PRO A 100 17.20 -4.53 15.26
N LEU A 101 16.72 -4.69 16.51
CA LEU A 101 16.51 -5.98 17.16
C LEU A 101 15.03 -6.35 17.30
N ASP A 102 14.13 -5.42 17.05
CA ASP A 102 12.69 -5.55 17.29
C ASP A 102 12.09 -6.70 16.48
N GLU A 103 11.32 -7.55 17.13
CA GLU A 103 10.51 -8.58 16.50
C GLU A 103 9.26 -7.96 15.87
N VAL A 104 8.80 -8.59 14.79
CA VAL A 104 7.59 -8.20 14.08
C VAL A 104 6.55 -9.29 14.24
N HIS A 105 5.37 -8.89 14.71
CA HIS A 105 4.24 -9.77 15.04
C HIS A 105 3.05 -9.49 14.12
N PRO A 106 2.17 -10.49 13.87
CA PRO A 106 0.89 -10.25 13.21
C PRO A 106 0.04 -9.24 13.99
N MET A 107 -0.51 -8.25 13.30
CA MET A 107 -1.45 -7.29 13.92
C MET A 107 -2.74 -7.96 14.42
N ALA A 108 -3.09 -9.12 13.87
CA ALA A 108 -4.24 -9.93 14.27
C ALA A 108 -4.00 -11.40 13.88
N PRO A 109 -4.74 -12.38 14.44
CA PRO A 109 -4.70 -13.77 14.00
C PRO A 109 -5.05 -13.91 12.52
N GLY A 110 -4.36 -14.81 11.80
CA GLY A 110 -4.62 -15.01 10.38
C GLY A 110 -3.77 -16.12 9.76
N THR A 111 -3.68 -16.10 8.44
CA THR A 111 -2.86 -17.02 7.66
C THR A 111 -1.83 -16.26 6.85
N VAL A 112 -0.56 -16.63 6.93
CA VAL A 112 0.49 -16.09 6.05
C VAL A 112 0.18 -16.51 4.63
N VAL A 113 -0.08 -15.57 3.73
CA VAL A 113 -0.38 -15.84 2.31
C VAL A 113 0.79 -15.52 1.39
N HIS A 114 1.77 -14.77 1.88
CA HIS A 114 3.01 -14.48 1.17
C HIS A 114 4.15 -14.24 2.16
N ALA A 115 5.33 -14.79 1.86
CA ALA A 115 6.56 -14.58 2.62
C ALA A 115 7.74 -14.54 1.65
N SER A 116 8.42 -13.40 1.55
CA SER A 116 9.57 -13.20 0.68
C SER A 116 10.79 -12.78 1.49
N ALA A 117 11.83 -13.62 1.46
CA ALA A 117 13.15 -13.34 2.05
C ALA A 117 14.15 -12.81 1.00
N VAL A 118 13.69 -12.42 -0.20
CA VAL A 118 14.55 -11.94 -1.29
C VAL A 118 14.41 -10.43 -1.45
N ALA A 119 15.29 -9.69 -0.78
CA ALA A 119 15.21 -8.23 -0.69
C ALA A 119 15.20 -7.47 -2.03
N ARG A 120 15.89 -7.99 -3.08
CA ARG A 120 16.02 -7.33 -4.38
C ARG A 120 14.79 -7.42 -5.28
N ASP A 121 13.81 -8.25 -4.92
CA ASP A 121 12.66 -8.55 -5.79
C ASP A 121 11.52 -7.54 -5.65
N SER A 122 11.55 -6.71 -4.61
CA SER A 122 10.54 -5.68 -4.34
C SER A 122 11.14 -4.44 -3.70
N ASN A 123 10.48 -3.29 -3.87
CA ASN A 123 10.74 -2.08 -3.07
C ASN A 123 10.48 -2.32 -1.58
N TYR A 124 9.59 -3.24 -1.23
CA TYR A 124 9.34 -3.68 0.15
C TYR A 124 10.53 -4.43 0.78
N GLY A 125 11.52 -4.84 -0.03
CA GLY A 125 12.58 -5.71 0.45
C GLY A 125 12.06 -7.11 0.83
N CYS A 126 12.53 -7.64 1.96
CA CYS A 126 11.93 -8.83 2.56
C CYS A 126 10.61 -8.42 3.22
N TYR A 127 9.53 -9.18 2.93
CA TYR A 127 8.22 -8.85 3.47
C TYR A 127 7.28 -10.05 3.58
N VAL A 128 6.28 -9.90 4.43
CA VAL A 128 5.24 -10.90 4.73
C VAL A 128 3.87 -10.28 4.52
N VAL A 129 2.90 -11.06 4.04
CA VAL A 129 1.48 -10.69 3.99
C VAL A 129 0.67 -11.74 4.73
N VAL A 130 -0.19 -11.29 5.64
CA VAL A 130 -1.12 -12.14 6.41
C VAL A 130 -2.55 -11.80 5.97
N ALA A 131 -3.34 -12.83 5.69
CA ALA A 131 -4.77 -12.73 5.43
C ALA A 131 -5.55 -12.92 6.72
N HIS A 132 -6.56 -12.08 6.94
CA HIS A 132 -7.45 -12.10 8.11
C HIS A 132 -8.89 -12.17 7.63
N GLU A 133 -9.65 -13.13 8.19
CA GLU A 133 -11.06 -13.28 7.86
C GLU A 133 -11.92 -12.43 8.82
N VAL A 134 -12.73 -11.54 8.25
CA VAL A 134 -13.74 -10.77 8.95
C VAL A 134 -15.12 -11.08 8.36
N PRO A 135 -16.24 -10.78 9.06
CA PRO A 135 -17.58 -11.07 8.52
C PRO A 135 -17.84 -10.46 7.15
N GLU A 136 -17.20 -9.33 6.83
CA GLU A 136 -17.38 -8.61 5.58
C GLU A 136 -16.43 -9.06 4.45
N GLY A 137 -15.57 -10.06 4.68
CA GLY A 137 -14.62 -10.61 3.70
C GLY A 137 -13.18 -10.65 4.21
N THR A 138 -12.23 -10.97 3.34
CA THR A 138 -10.81 -11.08 3.70
C THR A 138 -10.11 -9.72 3.61
N ILE A 139 -9.38 -9.34 4.64
CA ILE A 139 -8.45 -8.19 4.65
C ILE A 139 -7.02 -8.68 4.84
N TYR A 140 -6.06 -7.86 4.50
CA TYR A 140 -4.64 -8.23 4.49
C TYR A 140 -3.82 -7.24 5.29
N THR A 141 -2.81 -7.74 6.02
CA THR A 141 -1.75 -6.91 6.58
C THR A 141 -0.42 -7.25 5.91
N LEU A 142 0.39 -6.22 5.67
CA LEU A 142 1.69 -6.34 5.03
C LEU A 142 2.76 -5.80 5.99
N TYR A 143 3.89 -6.49 6.07
CA TYR A 143 5.02 -6.19 6.96
C TYR A 143 6.29 -6.20 6.14
N ALA A 144 6.88 -5.03 5.88
CA ALA A 144 7.98 -4.87 4.95
C ALA A 144 9.28 -4.37 5.60
N HIS A 145 10.33 -4.31 4.79
CA HIS A 145 11.69 -3.91 5.15
C HIS A 145 12.35 -4.82 6.19
N LEU A 146 11.87 -6.08 6.30
CA LEU A 146 12.36 -7.03 7.28
C LEU A 146 13.85 -7.38 7.06
N ALA A 147 14.61 -7.51 8.15
CA ALA A 147 15.97 -8.04 8.13
C ALA A 147 15.97 -9.57 7.98
N ALA A 148 14.96 -10.23 8.55
CA ALA A 148 14.76 -11.67 8.47
C ALA A 148 13.26 -11.99 8.43
N VAL A 149 12.89 -13.05 7.73
CA VAL A 149 11.53 -13.63 7.68
C VAL A 149 11.56 -14.97 8.41
N SER A 150 10.67 -15.16 9.39
CA SER A 150 10.63 -16.33 10.29
C SER A 150 9.41 -17.23 10.05
N CYS A 151 8.59 -16.94 9.05
CA CYS A 151 7.38 -17.67 8.72
C CYS A 151 7.33 -18.07 7.25
N GLN A 152 6.35 -18.89 6.87
CA GLN A 152 6.14 -19.33 5.50
C GLN A 152 4.68 -19.24 5.08
N ALA A 153 4.43 -19.15 3.78
CA ALA A 153 3.07 -19.14 3.23
C ALA A 153 2.32 -20.44 3.60
N GLY A 154 1.05 -20.30 3.97
CA GLY A 154 0.19 -21.36 4.48
C GLY A 154 0.23 -21.52 6.01
N GLN A 155 1.13 -20.85 6.72
CA GLN A 155 1.22 -20.90 8.17
C GLN A 155 0.10 -20.08 8.82
N ALA A 156 -0.64 -20.70 9.76
CA ALA A 156 -1.54 -19.99 10.65
C ALA A 156 -0.72 -19.27 11.74
N VAL A 157 -1.05 -18.02 12.05
CA VAL A 157 -0.33 -17.17 12.99
C VAL A 157 -1.28 -16.39 13.88
N GLY A 158 -0.90 -16.23 15.16
CA GLY A 158 -1.55 -15.36 16.12
C GLY A 158 -0.68 -14.15 16.47
N THR A 159 -1.22 -13.21 17.25
CA THR A 159 -0.52 -11.98 17.64
C THR A 159 0.75 -12.19 18.49
N GLY A 160 0.91 -13.38 19.09
CA GLY A 160 2.12 -13.76 19.84
C GLY A 160 3.20 -14.42 18.99
N ASP A 161 2.93 -14.75 17.72
CA ASP A 161 3.92 -15.37 16.84
C ASP A 161 4.86 -14.33 16.24
N VAL A 162 6.07 -14.76 15.85
CA VAL A 162 7.07 -13.88 15.21
C VAL A 162 7.07 -14.10 13.71
N LEU A 163 6.73 -13.07 12.95
CA LEU A 163 6.80 -13.06 11.48
C LEU A 163 8.22 -12.86 10.97
N GLY A 164 9.03 -12.11 11.73
CA GLY A 164 10.38 -11.77 11.35
C GLY A 164 10.99 -10.73 12.27
N ARG A 165 12.12 -10.14 11.82
CA ARG A 165 12.79 -9.04 12.52
C ARG A 165 12.76 -7.79 11.66
N LEU A 166 12.46 -6.64 12.27
CA LEU A 166 12.52 -5.32 11.67
C LEU A 166 13.91 -5.07 11.06
N GLY A 167 13.97 -4.36 9.93
CA GLY A 167 15.21 -4.13 9.22
C GLY A 167 15.20 -2.86 8.37
N HIS A 168 15.99 -2.92 7.29
CA HIS A 168 16.11 -1.83 6.31
C HIS A 168 16.30 -2.39 4.89
N THR A 169 15.78 -3.57 4.61
CA THR A 169 15.83 -4.14 3.25
C THR A 169 14.87 -3.39 2.32
N GLY A 170 15.17 -3.40 1.02
CA GLY A 170 14.39 -2.68 0.01
C GLY A 170 15.11 -1.47 -0.54
N VAL A 171 14.40 -0.64 -1.31
CA VAL A 171 15.00 0.45 -2.07
C VAL A 171 15.10 1.73 -1.24
N GLY A 172 16.32 2.31 -1.16
CA GLY A 172 16.53 3.65 -0.58
C GLY A 172 16.52 3.71 0.94
N LEU A 173 16.69 2.56 1.59
CA LEU A 173 16.83 2.47 3.04
C LEU A 173 18.27 2.19 3.46
N ASP A 174 18.63 2.73 4.61
CA ASP A 174 19.87 2.47 5.32
C ASP A 174 19.57 2.08 6.77
N ARG A 175 20.61 1.69 7.50
CA ARG A 175 20.51 1.26 8.89
C ARG A 175 19.95 2.34 9.83
N VAL A 176 20.29 3.61 9.61
CA VAL A 176 19.82 4.72 10.46
C VAL A 176 18.30 4.86 10.35
N ARG A 177 17.78 4.63 9.15
CA ARG A 177 16.35 4.72 8.84
C ARG A 177 15.65 3.35 8.84
N SER A 178 16.19 2.36 9.55
CA SER A 178 15.49 1.09 9.75
C SER A 178 14.12 1.32 10.37
N HIS A 179 13.10 0.70 9.80
CA HIS A 179 11.72 0.77 10.29
C HIS A 179 10.91 -0.42 9.79
N LEU A 180 9.80 -0.69 10.44
CA LEU A 180 8.78 -1.57 9.90
C LEU A 180 7.80 -0.71 9.08
N HIS A 181 7.72 -0.96 7.77
CA HIS A 181 6.59 -0.48 6.98
C HIS A 181 5.46 -1.49 7.09
N THR A 182 4.29 -1.08 7.56
CA THR A 182 3.12 -1.95 7.70
C THR A 182 1.89 -1.34 7.06
N GLU A 183 1.09 -2.19 6.38
CA GLU A 183 -0.14 -1.81 5.70
C GLU A 183 -1.31 -2.65 6.21
N VAL A 184 -2.53 -2.09 6.13
CA VAL A 184 -3.80 -2.82 6.21
C VAL A 184 -4.53 -2.60 4.89
N CYS A 185 -4.88 -3.68 4.18
CA CYS A 185 -5.27 -3.59 2.77
C CYS A 185 -6.53 -4.38 2.42
N LEU A 186 -7.23 -3.91 1.38
CA LEU A 186 -8.08 -4.74 0.55
C LEU A 186 -7.30 -5.21 -0.70
N MET A 187 -7.52 -6.45 -1.11
CA MET A 187 -7.09 -6.92 -2.42
C MET A 187 -8.08 -6.47 -3.49
N LEU A 188 -7.59 -5.80 -4.53
CA LEU A 188 -8.43 -5.29 -5.62
C LEU A 188 -8.98 -6.42 -6.49
N ASN A 189 -8.12 -7.41 -6.80
CA ASN A 189 -8.48 -8.51 -7.68
C ASN A 189 -7.72 -9.80 -7.34
N SER A 190 -8.42 -10.89 -7.06
CA SER A 190 -7.83 -12.18 -6.70
C SER A 190 -7.15 -12.89 -7.88
N ALA A 191 -7.39 -12.44 -9.11
CA ALA A 191 -6.75 -12.95 -10.32
C ALA A 191 -5.61 -12.06 -10.86
N TYR A 192 -5.20 -11.01 -10.12
CA TYR A 192 -4.17 -10.07 -10.56
C TYR A 192 -2.87 -10.76 -11.00
N GLY A 193 -2.41 -11.77 -10.26
CA GLY A 193 -1.22 -12.54 -10.60
C GLY A 193 -1.28 -13.20 -11.98
N GLN A 194 -2.49 -13.47 -12.50
CA GLN A 194 -2.71 -14.04 -13.84
C GLN A 194 -2.70 -12.96 -14.94
N SER A 195 -2.93 -11.68 -14.58
CA SER A 195 -2.91 -10.56 -15.53
C SER A 195 -1.51 -10.11 -15.92
N THR A 196 -0.47 -10.65 -15.26
CA THR A 196 0.93 -10.25 -15.40
C THR A 196 1.82 -11.48 -15.64
N THR A 197 2.99 -11.25 -16.25
CA THR A 197 3.98 -12.35 -16.41
C THR A 197 4.80 -12.54 -15.12
N PRO A 198 5.30 -13.75 -14.82
CA PRO A 198 6.19 -13.99 -13.67
C PRO A 198 7.46 -13.12 -13.67
N ALA A 199 7.95 -12.73 -14.85
CA ALA A 199 9.08 -11.83 -14.97
C ALA A 199 8.76 -10.40 -14.53
N ALA A 200 7.52 -9.93 -14.75
CA ALA A 200 7.05 -8.60 -14.35
C ALA A 200 6.46 -8.57 -12.93
N ASN A 201 6.01 -9.70 -12.43
CA ASN A 201 5.38 -9.81 -11.10
C ASN A 201 5.84 -11.12 -10.40
N LYS A 202 6.78 -10.99 -9.47
CA LYS A 202 7.31 -12.09 -8.67
C LYS A 202 6.49 -12.42 -7.43
N HIS A 203 5.48 -11.60 -7.11
CA HIS A 203 4.75 -11.63 -5.85
C HIS A 203 3.26 -11.97 -6.01
N GLY A 204 2.84 -12.38 -7.22
CA GLY A 204 1.46 -12.77 -7.51
C GLY A 204 0.47 -11.65 -7.16
N ASN A 205 -0.49 -11.95 -6.31
CA ASN A 205 -1.53 -11.02 -5.88
C ASN A 205 -1.08 -10.06 -4.77
N TYR A 206 0.06 -10.32 -4.10
CA TYR A 206 0.43 -9.73 -2.81
C TYR A 206 1.47 -8.62 -2.95
N ASN A 207 1.11 -7.54 -3.63
CA ASN A 207 1.96 -6.36 -3.82
C ASN A 207 1.12 -5.09 -3.93
N GLY A 208 1.73 -3.91 -3.76
CA GLY A 208 1.06 -2.61 -3.74
C GLY A 208 0.34 -2.18 -5.02
N MET A 209 0.47 -2.94 -6.12
CA MET A 209 -0.33 -2.71 -7.34
C MET A 209 -1.74 -3.31 -7.20
N ASN A 210 -1.93 -4.26 -6.30
CA ASN A 210 -3.16 -5.01 -6.11
C ASN A 210 -3.70 -4.95 -4.68
N LEU A 211 -2.88 -4.53 -3.71
CA LEU A 211 -3.30 -4.27 -2.34
C LEU A 211 -3.55 -2.77 -2.19
N ALA A 212 -4.80 -2.41 -1.86
CA ALA A 212 -5.21 -1.02 -1.64
C ALA A 212 -5.25 -0.72 -0.13
N GLY A 213 -4.37 0.18 0.32
CA GLY A 213 -4.16 0.48 1.74
C GLY A 213 -5.30 1.25 2.38
N MET A 214 -5.61 0.88 3.62
CA MET A 214 -6.38 1.63 4.62
C MET A 214 -5.38 2.23 5.61
N ASN A 215 -5.73 3.30 6.33
CA ASN A 215 -4.84 3.87 7.34
C ASN A 215 -4.65 2.91 8.52
N PRO A 216 -3.48 2.30 8.74
CA PRO A 216 -3.28 1.35 9.83
C PRO A 216 -3.41 1.99 11.21
N ALA A 217 -3.08 3.28 11.36
CA ALA A 217 -3.23 3.98 12.63
C ALA A 217 -4.72 4.13 13.04
N ASP A 218 -5.60 4.41 12.07
CA ASP A 218 -7.05 4.48 12.32
C ASP A 218 -7.62 3.09 12.66
N VAL A 219 -7.15 2.03 11.97
CA VAL A 219 -7.55 0.65 12.28
C VAL A 219 -7.14 0.27 13.70
N LEU A 220 -5.92 0.59 14.11
CA LEU A 220 -5.43 0.37 15.47
C LEU A 220 -6.21 1.18 16.50
N ALA A 221 -6.54 2.45 16.21
CA ALA A 221 -7.27 3.33 17.11
C ALA A 221 -8.67 2.80 17.44
N VAL A 222 -9.40 2.23 16.45
CA VAL A 222 -10.74 1.65 16.71
C VAL A 222 -10.70 0.35 17.52
N CYS A 223 -9.51 -0.25 17.67
CA CYS A 223 -9.31 -1.48 18.44
C CYS A 223 -8.65 -1.24 19.82
N THR A 224 -8.32 0.02 20.17
CA THR A 224 -7.54 0.34 21.38
C THR A 224 -8.16 -0.23 22.67
N ASP A 225 -9.48 -0.23 22.78
CA ASP A 225 -10.21 -0.74 23.95
C ASP A 225 -10.60 -2.23 23.81
N GLY A 226 -9.95 -2.97 22.91
CA GLY A 226 -10.28 -4.35 22.60
C GLY A 226 -11.58 -4.51 21.80
N ALA A 227 -12.10 -3.43 21.23
CA ALA A 227 -13.29 -3.48 20.38
C ALA A 227 -12.98 -4.20 19.06
N PRO A 228 -13.89 -5.09 18.59
CA PRO A 228 -13.72 -5.77 17.34
C PRO A 228 -13.71 -4.80 16.16
N PHE A 229 -12.80 -5.02 15.22
CA PHE A 229 -12.76 -4.29 13.97
C PHE A 229 -13.96 -4.67 13.09
N SER A 230 -14.63 -3.66 12.53
CA SER A 230 -15.66 -3.85 11.49
C SER A 230 -15.30 -3.06 10.26
N LEU A 231 -15.15 -3.75 9.15
CA LEU A 231 -14.84 -3.15 7.87
C LEU A 231 -15.96 -2.20 7.41
N THR A 232 -17.22 -2.60 7.62
CA THR A 232 -18.38 -1.74 7.31
C THR A 232 -18.37 -0.45 8.12
N ARG A 233 -18.08 -0.50 9.43
CA ARG A 233 -17.99 0.71 10.28
C ARG A 233 -16.82 1.59 9.86
N TYR A 234 -15.64 1.00 9.60
CA TYR A 234 -14.48 1.75 9.14
C TYR A 234 -14.77 2.46 7.81
N PHE A 235 -15.37 1.76 6.83
CA PHE A 235 -15.70 2.35 5.53
C PHE A 235 -16.75 3.47 5.61
N ALA A 236 -17.64 3.43 6.61
CA ALA A 236 -18.60 4.51 6.84
C ALA A 236 -17.95 5.83 7.28
N THR A 237 -16.70 5.80 7.78
CA THR A 237 -15.94 7.01 8.14
C THR A 237 -15.16 7.60 6.96
N LEU A 238 -14.99 6.83 5.87
CA LEU A 238 -14.19 7.25 4.73
C LEU A 238 -14.95 8.22 3.83
N GLN A 239 -14.20 9.16 3.24
CA GLN A 239 -14.77 10.21 2.41
C GLN A 239 -14.55 9.91 0.93
N GLU A 240 -15.66 9.92 0.16
CA GLU A 240 -15.58 9.89 -1.30
C GLU A 240 -14.88 11.15 -1.82
N HIS A 241 -13.89 10.94 -2.70
CA HIS A 241 -13.21 12.02 -3.40
C HIS A 241 -13.55 12.06 -4.88
N TYR A 242 -13.56 10.91 -5.55
CA TYR A 242 -13.97 10.83 -6.95
C TYR A 242 -14.78 9.56 -7.22
N ARG A 243 -15.58 9.59 -8.27
CA ARG A 243 -16.39 8.46 -8.71
C ARG A 243 -16.14 8.17 -10.19
N VAL A 244 -15.98 6.88 -10.48
CA VAL A 244 -15.72 6.38 -11.84
C VAL A 244 -16.87 5.50 -12.28
N ARG A 245 -17.51 5.84 -13.39
CA ARG A 245 -18.40 4.92 -14.09
C ARG A 245 -17.59 3.95 -14.92
N VAL A 246 -17.85 2.65 -14.77
CA VAL A 246 -17.15 1.57 -15.47
C VAL A 246 -18.13 0.66 -16.18
N PRO A 247 -17.71 -0.02 -17.28
CA PRO A 247 -18.54 -1.03 -17.92
C PRO A 247 -18.87 -2.15 -16.94
N CYS A 248 -20.11 -2.62 -16.94
CA CYS A 248 -20.50 -3.81 -16.19
C CYS A 248 -20.22 -5.05 -17.05
N VAL A 249 -18.96 -5.52 -16.98
CA VAL A 249 -18.49 -6.71 -17.70
C VAL A 249 -18.37 -7.85 -16.68
N GLY A 250 -19.30 -8.81 -16.72
CA GLY A 250 -19.30 -9.90 -15.76
C GLY A 250 -19.54 -9.45 -14.31
N THR A 251 -19.01 -10.21 -13.37
CA THR A 251 -19.08 -9.91 -11.94
C THR A 251 -17.72 -9.42 -11.47
N MET A 252 -17.69 -8.25 -10.83
CA MET A 252 -16.46 -7.65 -10.31
C MET A 252 -15.99 -8.43 -9.07
N ASP A 253 -14.80 -9.01 -9.12
CA ASP A 253 -14.23 -9.86 -8.08
C ASP A 253 -14.25 -9.23 -6.69
N LEU A 254 -13.87 -7.95 -6.58
CA LEU A 254 -13.88 -7.21 -5.31
C LEU A 254 -15.28 -7.20 -4.67
N LEU A 255 -16.34 -6.97 -5.45
CA LEU A 255 -17.70 -6.89 -4.92
C LEU A 255 -18.22 -8.26 -4.46
N HIS A 256 -17.76 -9.36 -5.07
CA HIS A 256 -18.08 -10.71 -4.59
C HIS A 256 -17.42 -11.02 -3.26
N ARG A 257 -16.15 -10.63 -3.10
CA ARG A 257 -15.41 -10.86 -1.86
C ARG A 257 -15.83 -9.90 -0.75
N HIS A 258 -16.37 -8.72 -1.11
CA HIS A 258 -16.82 -7.68 -0.18
C HIS A 258 -18.21 -7.16 -0.58
N PRO A 259 -19.29 -7.97 -0.39
CA PRO A 259 -20.63 -7.61 -0.86
C PRO A 259 -21.18 -6.31 -0.26
N PHE A 260 -20.73 -5.90 0.90
CA PHE A 260 -21.15 -4.67 1.57
C PHE A 260 -20.79 -3.39 0.80
N LEU A 261 -19.83 -3.47 -0.15
CA LEU A 261 -19.46 -2.36 -1.02
C LEU A 261 -20.52 -2.06 -2.06
N TYR A 262 -21.30 -3.07 -2.50
CA TYR A 262 -22.34 -2.87 -3.51
C TYR A 262 -23.61 -2.30 -2.86
N LYS A 263 -24.13 -1.20 -3.41
CA LYS A 263 -25.29 -0.47 -2.90
C LYS A 263 -26.52 -0.62 -3.81
N GLY A 264 -26.56 -1.68 -4.62
CA GLY A 264 -27.67 -2.04 -5.49
C GLY A 264 -28.31 -3.37 -5.11
N ASP A 265 -29.31 -3.78 -5.91
CA ASP A 265 -29.92 -5.09 -5.80
C ASP A 265 -29.08 -6.11 -6.60
N TRP A 266 -28.59 -7.16 -5.95
CA TRP A 266 -27.81 -8.23 -6.57
C TRP A 266 -28.59 -9.06 -7.60
N ASN A 267 -29.94 -9.02 -7.54
CA ASN A 267 -30.81 -9.70 -8.50
C ASN A 267 -30.99 -8.91 -9.81
N VAL A 268 -30.54 -7.65 -9.83
CA VAL A 268 -30.66 -6.75 -10.98
C VAL A 268 -29.30 -6.45 -11.57
N ARG A 269 -29.05 -6.88 -12.81
CA ARG A 269 -27.81 -6.56 -13.50
C ARG A 269 -27.80 -5.10 -13.93
N PRO A 270 -26.88 -4.25 -13.42
CA PRO A 270 -26.81 -2.85 -13.83
C PRO A 270 -26.22 -2.71 -15.24
N VAL A 271 -26.53 -1.62 -15.92
CA VAL A 271 -25.96 -1.29 -17.25
C VAL A 271 -24.47 -0.83 -17.16
N SER A 272 -24.08 -0.32 -16.00
CA SER A 272 -22.72 0.09 -15.64
C SER A 272 -22.61 0.08 -14.12
N LEU A 273 -21.40 0.28 -13.59
CA LEU A 273 -21.15 0.47 -12.15
C LEU A 273 -20.51 1.84 -11.92
N ASP A 274 -20.99 2.55 -10.91
CA ASP A 274 -20.42 3.81 -10.43
C ASP A 274 -19.61 3.54 -9.15
N ILE A 275 -18.28 3.47 -9.24
CA ILE A 275 -17.41 3.12 -8.14
C ILE A 275 -16.89 4.39 -7.48
N ALA A 276 -17.14 4.55 -6.18
CA ALA A 276 -16.65 5.63 -5.35
C ALA A 276 -15.28 5.30 -4.75
N PHE A 277 -14.37 6.26 -4.76
CA PHE A 277 -13.00 6.13 -4.25
C PHE A 277 -12.65 7.26 -3.28
N THR A 278 -11.78 6.96 -2.30
CA THR A 278 -11.06 8.00 -1.55
C THR A 278 -10.06 8.74 -2.46
N ALA A 279 -9.42 9.77 -1.97
CA ALA A 279 -8.35 10.47 -2.70
C ALA A 279 -7.17 9.52 -3.00
N GLU A 280 -6.82 8.67 -2.06
CA GLU A 280 -5.75 7.66 -2.17
C GLU A 280 -6.15 6.52 -3.11
N GLY A 281 -7.44 6.45 -3.50
CA GLY A 281 -7.97 5.50 -4.47
C GLY A 281 -8.42 4.18 -3.87
N LEU A 282 -8.70 4.11 -2.57
CA LEU A 282 -9.41 2.97 -1.99
C LEU A 282 -10.85 2.96 -2.52
N PRO A 283 -11.32 1.86 -3.14
CA PRO A 283 -12.73 1.74 -3.53
C PRO A 283 -13.60 1.54 -2.29
N ILE A 284 -14.57 2.44 -2.06
CA ILE A 284 -15.38 2.46 -0.83
C ILE A 284 -16.86 2.12 -1.03
N ALA A 285 -17.36 2.24 -2.24
CA ALA A 285 -18.72 1.83 -2.59
C ALA A 285 -18.86 1.64 -4.11
N ALA A 286 -19.81 0.83 -4.51
CA ALA A 286 -20.21 0.67 -5.91
C ALA A 286 -21.74 0.76 -6.02
N TYR A 287 -22.22 1.57 -6.95
CA TYR A 287 -23.65 1.82 -7.19
C TYR A 287 -24.03 1.34 -8.59
N PRO A 288 -25.29 0.93 -8.81
CA PRO A 288 -25.81 0.76 -10.16
C PRO A 288 -25.66 2.07 -10.97
N GLY A 289 -24.99 1.99 -12.11
CA GLY A 289 -24.89 3.13 -13.02
C GLY A 289 -26.18 3.26 -13.88
N THR A 290 -26.45 4.48 -14.29
CA THR A 290 -27.67 4.83 -15.04
C THR A 290 -27.53 4.79 -16.57
N GLU A 291 -26.27 4.81 -17.05
CA GLU A 291 -25.97 4.86 -18.49
C GLU A 291 -24.84 3.85 -18.81
N PRO A 292 -24.91 3.16 -19.96
CA PRO A 292 -23.84 2.28 -20.38
C PRO A 292 -22.59 3.10 -20.76
N VAL A 293 -21.42 2.52 -20.49
CA VAL A 293 -20.12 3.06 -20.93
C VAL A 293 -19.27 1.93 -21.50
N THR A 294 -18.40 2.27 -22.45
CA THR A 294 -17.44 1.31 -23.04
C THR A 294 -16.04 1.41 -22.42
N GLN A 295 -15.77 2.53 -21.73
CA GLN A 295 -14.49 2.80 -21.06
C GLN A 295 -14.74 3.46 -19.69
N PRO A 296 -13.86 3.28 -18.71
CA PRO A 296 -13.94 3.98 -17.44
C PRO A 296 -13.96 5.52 -17.62
N LYS A 297 -14.87 6.19 -16.94
CA LYS A 297 -15.10 7.64 -17.05
C LYS A 297 -15.32 8.23 -15.65
N ILE A 298 -14.63 9.33 -15.33
CA ILE A 298 -14.93 10.13 -14.13
C ILE A 298 -16.32 10.75 -14.29
N ILE A 299 -17.18 10.60 -13.29
CA ILE A 299 -18.52 11.19 -13.26
C ILE A 299 -18.67 12.22 -12.14
N SER A 300 -17.83 12.16 -11.10
CA SER A 300 -17.72 13.21 -10.08
C SER A 300 -16.31 13.25 -9.53
N CYS A 301 -15.87 14.44 -9.11
CA CYS A 301 -14.59 14.64 -8.47
C CYS A 301 -14.67 15.88 -7.57
N ARG A 302 -14.22 15.77 -6.32
CA ARG A 302 -14.20 16.89 -5.38
C ARG A 302 -13.19 17.95 -5.80
N PRO A 303 -13.51 19.24 -5.63
CA PRO A 303 -12.54 20.31 -5.84
C PRO A 303 -11.40 20.25 -4.82
N MET A 304 -10.19 20.53 -5.30
CA MET A 304 -8.98 20.67 -4.49
C MET A 304 -8.26 21.96 -4.89
N PRO A 305 -7.46 22.57 -4.00
CA PRO A 305 -6.69 23.78 -4.30
C PRO A 305 -5.49 23.53 -5.22
N THR A 306 -5.40 22.32 -5.80
CA THR A 306 -4.38 21.88 -6.74
C THR A 306 -5.00 21.04 -7.86
N VAL A 307 -4.20 20.65 -8.85
CA VAL A 307 -4.61 19.66 -9.85
C VAL A 307 -4.75 18.28 -9.21
N GLN A 308 -5.71 17.51 -9.68
CA GLN A 308 -6.08 16.22 -9.09
C GLN A 308 -4.92 15.20 -9.03
N GLN A 309 -3.98 15.25 -9.97
CA GLN A 309 -2.81 14.36 -9.96
C GLN A 309 -2.03 14.43 -8.65
N ASN A 310 -1.94 15.62 -8.04
CA ASN A 310 -1.15 15.85 -6.83
C ASN A 310 -1.79 15.28 -5.56
N CYS A 311 -3.09 14.95 -5.60
CA CYS A 311 -3.82 14.48 -4.43
C CYS A 311 -4.57 13.15 -4.64
N THR A 312 -4.41 12.51 -5.79
CA THR A 312 -5.08 11.25 -6.15
C THR A 312 -4.12 10.15 -6.58
N VAL A 313 -2.90 10.13 -6.02
CA VAL A 313 -1.87 9.15 -6.37
C VAL A 313 -1.66 9.08 -7.89
N ASN A 314 -1.72 10.25 -8.55
CA ASN A 314 -1.65 10.38 -10.01
C ASN A 314 -2.70 9.53 -10.77
N ARG A 315 -3.87 9.25 -10.18
CA ARG A 315 -4.94 8.48 -10.85
C ARG A 315 -5.91 9.36 -11.63
N VAL A 316 -6.17 10.57 -11.14
CA VAL A 316 -7.07 11.55 -11.77
C VAL A 316 -6.24 12.75 -12.21
N LYS A 317 -6.52 13.33 -13.38
CA LYS A 317 -5.85 14.53 -13.93
C LYS A 317 -6.81 15.71 -14.01
N ASN A 318 -6.22 16.90 -14.25
CA ASN A 318 -6.87 18.19 -14.41
C ASN A 318 -7.55 18.73 -13.12
N SER A 319 -8.42 19.72 -13.27
CA SER A 319 -9.27 20.22 -12.19
C SER A 319 -10.50 19.31 -12.00
N SER A 320 -11.26 19.54 -10.93
CA SER A 320 -12.48 18.76 -10.67
C SER A 320 -13.53 18.87 -11.79
N LYS A 321 -13.60 20.00 -12.49
CA LYS A 321 -14.57 20.22 -13.60
C LYS A 321 -14.24 19.41 -14.84
N ASP A 322 -12.94 19.24 -15.11
CA ASP A 322 -12.42 18.53 -16.29
C ASP A 322 -11.70 17.25 -15.88
N ALA A 323 -12.05 16.69 -14.72
CA ALA A 323 -11.40 15.51 -14.17
C ALA A 323 -11.51 14.32 -15.14
N ALA A 324 -10.39 13.68 -15.39
CA ALA A 324 -10.30 12.48 -16.22
C ALA A 324 -9.25 11.52 -15.64
N LEU A 325 -9.36 10.24 -15.97
CA LEU A 325 -8.35 9.26 -15.58
C LEU A 325 -7.03 9.52 -16.30
N THR A 326 -5.93 9.41 -15.58
CA THR A 326 -4.57 9.32 -16.14
C THR A 326 -4.34 7.92 -16.72
N VAL A 327 -3.17 7.67 -17.33
CA VAL A 327 -2.75 6.31 -17.69
C VAL A 327 -2.66 5.42 -16.45
N SER A 328 -2.13 5.94 -15.33
CA SER A 328 -2.09 5.22 -14.05
C SER A 328 -3.49 4.87 -13.55
N GLY A 329 -4.44 5.83 -13.62
CA GLY A 329 -5.83 5.59 -13.27
C GLY A 329 -6.52 4.56 -14.15
N LEU A 330 -6.27 4.59 -15.45
CA LEU A 330 -6.80 3.57 -16.38
C LEU A 330 -6.23 2.17 -16.09
N ASN A 331 -4.93 2.07 -15.79
CA ASN A 331 -4.32 0.79 -15.42
C ASN A 331 -4.88 0.26 -14.09
N TYR A 332 -5.16 1.16 -13.14
CA TYR A 332 -5.82 0.79 -11.88
C TYR A 332 -7.24 0.24 -12.12
N MET A 333 -8.02 0.88 -13.01
CA MET A 333 -9.35 0.36 -13.40
C MET A 333 -9.24 -0.98 -14.13
N LYS A 334 -8.23 -1.18 -15.00
CA LYS A 334 -8.00 -2.48 -15.66
C LYS A 334 -7.74 -3.58 -14.65
N ASN A 335 -6.93 -3.33 -13.62
CA ASN A 335 -6.70 -4.30 -12.56
C ASN A 335 -8.00 -4.63 -11.82
N LEU A 336 -8.73 -3.60 -11.38
CA LEU A 336 -9.97 -3.75 -10.63
C LEU A 336 -11.05 -4.54 -11.38
N LEU A 337 -11.10 -4.39 -12.71
CA LEU A 337 -12.09 -4.99 -13.60
C LEU A 337 -11.58 -6.26 -14.30
N TYR A 338 -10.36 -6.70 -14.04
CA TYR A 338 -9.78 -7.84 -14.74
C TYR A 338 -10.55 -9.13 -14.45
N ILE A 339 -10.88 -9.86 -15.52
CA ILE A 339 -11.51 -11.18 -15.47
C ILE A 339 -10.63 -12.12 -16.30
N PRO A 340 -10.16 -13.25 -15.75
CA PRO A 340 -9.38 -14.22 -16.49
C PRO A 340 -10.09 -14.69 -17.76
N GLY A 341 -9.35 -14.72 -18.88
CA GLY A 341 -9.88 -15.14 -20.18
C GLY A 341 -10.73 -14.10 -20.93
N MET A 342 -10.95 -12.91 -20.35
CA MET A 342 -11.51 -11.77 -21.05
C MET A 342 -10.41 -10.75 -21.34
N GLU A 343 -10.12 -10.50 -22.62
CA GLU A 343 -9.23 -9.39 -22.97
C GLU A 343 -9.81 -8.06 -22.50
N PRO A 344 -9.04 -7.20 -21.82
CA PRO A 344 -9.50 -5.85 -21.54
C PRO A 344 -9.76 -5.13 -22.86
N PRO A 345 -10.79 -4.26 -22.95
CA PRO A 345 -11.04 -3.50 -24.16
C PRO A 345 -9.75 -2.76 -24.58
N ALA A 346 -9.37 -2.88 -25.86
CA ALA A 346 -8.12 -2.35 -26.40
C ALA A 346 -7.97 -0.87 -26.01
N ALA A 347 -6.83 -0.53 -25.40
CA ALA A 347 -6.51 0.86 -25.07
C ALA A 347 -6.52 1.67 -26.38
N ALA A 348 -7.21 2.81 -26.38
CA ALA A 348 -7.09 3.76 -27.47
C ALA A 348 -5.58 4.08 -27.70
N PRO A 349 -5.11 4.16 -28.96
CA PRO A 349 -3.71 4.36 -29.27
C PRO A 349 -3.22 5.61 -28.53
N ALA A 350 -2.15 5.46 -27.74
CA ALA A 350 -1.53 6.55 -27.01
C ALA A 350 -1.11 7.62 -28.03
N ALA A 351 -1.64 8.83 -27.89
CA ALA A 351 -1.17 9.98 -28.64
C ALA A 351 0.35 10.07 -28.45
N LYS A 352 1.10 10.01 -29.55
CA LYS A 352 2.57 10.07 -29.52
C LYS A 352 2.98 11.30 -28.72
N SER A 353 3.57 11.08 -27.56
CA SER A 353 4.17 12.12 -26.74
C SER A 353 5.22 12.85 -27.61
N ALA A 354 5.00 14.13 -27.86
CA ALA A 354 5.98 14.97 -28.50
C ALA A 354 7.28 14.93 -27.70
N ALA A 355 8.37 14.55 -28.33
CA ALA A 355 9.67 14.44 -27.71
C ALA A 355 10.04 15.76 -27.01
N LYS A 356 10.37 15.67 -25.73
CA LYS A 356 10.87 16.78 -24.92
C LYS A 356 12.15 17.31 -25.56
N PRO A 357 12.31 18.62 -25.83
CA PRO A 357 13.57 19.16 -26.39
C PRO A 357 14.73 18.86 -25.44
N ALA A 358 15.83 18.36 -25.97
CA ALA A 358 17.04 18.09 -25.23
C ALA A 358 17.53 19.37 -24.53
N ALA A 359 17.78 19.27 -23.23
CA ALA A 359 18.36 20.36 -22.45
C ALA A 359 19.76 20.66 -22.96
N LYS A 360 20.04 21.94 -23.27
CA LYS A 360 21.37 22.42 -23.61
C LYS A 360 22.37 22.13 -22.49
N PRO A 361 23.61 21.70 -22.80
CA PRO A 361 24.60 21.49 -21.76
C PRO A 361 24.97 22.81 -21.09
N ALA A 362 24.97 22.78 -19.74
CA ALA A 362 25.39 23.91 -18.93
C ALA A 362 26.83 24.27 -19.21
N ALA A 363 27.10 25.57 -19.45
CA ALA A 363 28.44 26.11 -19.66
C ALA A 363 29.31 25.87 -18.42
N LYS A 364 30.52 25.33 -18.61
CA LYS A 364 31.54 25.15 -17.57
C LYS A 364 31.91 26.51 -16.96
N ALA A 365 31.76 26.62 -15.64
CA ALA A 365 32.27 27.74 -14.86
C ALA A 365 33.80 27.84 -14.97
N PRO A 366 34.39 29.06 -15.04
CA PRO A 366 35.85 29.24 -15.15
C PRO A 366 36.55 28.83 -13.84
N ALA A 367 37.69 28.14 -14.00
CA ALA A 367 38.52 27.66 -12.91
C ALA A 367 39.05 28.84 -12.05
N ARG A 368 38.80 28.77 -10.76
CA ARG A 368 39.32 29.71 -9.75
C ARG A 368 40.82 29.47 -9.57
N LYS A 369 41.65 30.48 -9.95
CA LYS A 369 43.10 30.47 -9.74
C LYS A 369 43.38 30.48 -8.23
N GLN A 370 44.20 29.54 -7.77
CA GLN A 370 44.77 29.53 -6.41
C GLN A 370 45.85 30.63 -6.29
N PRO A 371 45.95 31.34 -5.18
CA PRO A 371 47.05 32.28 -4.92
C PRO A 371 48.34 31.53 -4.59
N ALA A 372 49.45 32.02 -5.19
CA ALA A 372 50.82 31.51 -5.01
C ALA A 372 51.29 31.65 -3.55
N LYS A 373 51.89 30.59 -3.02
CA LYS A 373 52.62 30.63 -1.74
C LYS A 373 53.82 31.55 -1.83
N GLY A 374 53.78 32.65 -1.06
CA GLY A 374 54.92 33.55 -0.88
C GLY A 374 56.08 32.87 -0.11
N ALA A 375 57.27 32.96 -0.67
CA ALA A 375 58.50 32.49 -0.10
C ALA A 375 58.89 33.32 1.15
N ARG A 376 59.22 32.65 2.28
CA ARG A 376 59.91 33.26 3.41
C ARG A 376 61.37 33.56 2.97
N ARG A 377 61.79 34.81 3.14
CA ARG A 377 63.21 35.16 3.34
C ARG A 377 63.39 35.77 4.73
N LYS A 378 64.37 35.17 5.44
CA LYS A 378 65.14 35.60 6.60
C LYS A 378 64.42 36.23 7.78
#